data_b63052a892bb0464d10b750d517f9773
#
_entry.id   b63052a892bb0464d10b750d517f9773
#
_cell.length_a   1.000
_cell.length_b   1.000
_cell.length_c   1.000
_cell.angle_alpha   90.00
_cell.angle_beta   90.00
_cell.angle_gamma   90.00
#
_symmetry.space_group_name_H-M   'P 1'
#
loop_
_entity.id
_entity.type
_entity.pdbx_description
1 polymer ?
#
loop_
_entity_poly.entity_id
_entity_poly.type
_entity_poly.pdbx_seq_one_letter_code
_entity_poly.pdbx_strand_id
1 'polypeptide(L)'
;MQHYDVFAWFYEWGTEKLHGRHRREAIDLLRLQPGATVLDVPTGTGASIPLLRSRVGASGRVVAVDYSPGMLARARSKVVQAGWDNVDLVEADARKLSRDLVGVDGVDAAICMLGLTVVPAWREVFQRVFDLVRPGGRIAVMDLYLDGKRTSGVANTYYRLLAQADSRRRVWEPLAEQARDLETVDHNWFGGVARIVAGTKP
;
A
#
# COMPACT_ATOMS: atom_id res chain seq x y z
N MET A 1 -21.07 1.42 -5.54
CA MET A 1 -20.39 0.28 -4.93
C MET A 1 -20.06 -0.86 -5.91
N GLN A 2 -20.84 -1.10 -6.97
CA GLN A 2 -20.61 -2.18 -7.95
C GLN A 2 -19.54 -1.89 -9.02
N HIS A 3 -19.07 -0.66 -9.17
CA HIS A 3 -18.10 -0.29 -10.22
C HIS A 3 -16.66 -0.75 -9.96
N TYR A 4 -16.27 -0.97 -8.69
CA TYR A 4 -14.93 -1.44 -8.34
C TYR A 4 -14.70 -2.92 -8.72
N ASP A 5 -15.73 -3.74 -8.75
CA ASP A 5 -15.60 -5.18 -9.01
C ASP A 5 -15.30 -5.50 -10.48
N VAL A 6 -15.87 -4.73 -11.43
CA VAL A 6 -15.59 -4.88 -12.87
C VAL A 6 -14.25 -4.25 -13.26
N PHE A 7 -13.92 -3.12 -12.62
CA PHE A 7 -12.64 -2.43 -12.83
C PHE A 7 -11.46 -3.20 -12.26
N ALA A 8 -11.66 -3.99 -11.21
CA ALA A 8 -10.62 -4.77 -10.55
C ALA A 8 -9.87 -5.71 -11.51
N TRP A 9 -10.55 -6.26 -12.54
CA TRP A 9 -9.92 -7.17 -13.51
C TRP A 9 -8.96 -6.43 -14.47
N PHE A 10 -9.38 -5.29 -15.02
CA PHE A 10 -8.52 -4.45 -15.88
C PHE A 10 -7.41 -3.76 -15.07
N TYR A 11 -7.70 -3.37 -13.83
CA TYR A 11 -6.76 -2.74 -12.93
C TYR A 11 -5.63 -3.70 -12.54
N GLU A 12 -5.93 -4.96 -12.26
CA GLU A 12 -4.95 -5.97 -11.87
C GLU A 12 -3.95 -6.27 -12.99
N TRP A 13 -4.44 -6.51 -14.21
CA TRP A 13 -3.58 -6.85 -15.34
C TRP A 13 -2.65 -5.69 -15.76
N GLY A 14 -3.15 -4.47 -15.71
CA GLY A 14 -2.37 -3.26 -16.02
C GLY A 14 -1.38 -2.89 -14.91
N THR A 15 -1.82 -2.86 -13.66
CA THR A 15 -1.01 -2.39 -12.53
C THR A 15 0.06 -3.39 -12.10
N GLU A 16 -0.18 -4.69 -12.22
CA GLU A 16 0.79 -5.70 -11.82
C GLU A 16 2.03 -5.70 -12.70
N LYS A 17 1.86 -5.62 -14.04
CA LYS A 17 2.97 -5.48 -14.99
C LYS A 17 3.67 -4.11 -14.90
N LEU A 18 2.90 -3.04 -14.69
CA LEU A 18 3.41 -1.68 -14.70
C LEU A 18 4.12 -1.29 -13.38
N HIS A 19 3.66 -1.81 -12.24
CA HIS A 19 4.18 -1.45 -10.93
C HIS A 19 4.96 -2.55 -10.20
N GLY A 20 5.18 -3.70 -10.83
CA GLY A 20 5.90 -4.82 -10.21
C GLY A 20 7.31 -4.46 -9.74
N ARG A 21 8.03 -3.60 -10.49
CA ARG A 21 9.34 -3.09 -10.10
C ARG A 21 9.23 -2.16 -8.88
N HIS A 22 8.33 -1.19 -8.94
CA HIS A 22 8.13 -0.21 -7.85
C HIS A 22 7.71 -0.91 -6.55
N ARG A 23 6.85 -1.94 -6.66
CA ARG A 23 6.42 -2.76 -5.52
C ARG A 23 7.60 -3.48 -4.87
N ARG A 24 8.46 -4.07 -5.68
CA ARG A 24 9.67 -4.75 -5.17
C ARG A 24 10.58 -3.78 -4.44
N GLU A 25 10.88 -2.64 -5.05
CA GLU A 25 11.71 -1.60 -4.44
C GLU A 25 11.10 -1.07 -3.14
N ALA A 26 9.79 -0.79 -3.10
CA ALA A 26 9.11 -0.35 -1.88
C ALA A 26 9.20 -1.40 -0.75
N ILE A 27 9.04 -2.68 -1.09
CA ILE A 27 9.15 -3.78 -0.13
C ILE A 27 10.60 -3.97 0.33
N ASP A 28 11.59 -3.83 -0.56
CA ASP A 28 13.00 -3.93 -0.21
C ASP A 28 13.43 -2.82 0.77
N LEU A 29 12.87 -1.61 0.61
CA LEU A 29 13.08 -0.49 1.53
C LEU A 29 12.49 -0.72 2.92
N LEU A 30 11.55 -1.64 3.09
CA LEU A 30 11.07 -2.04 4.43
C LEU A 30 12.10 -2.83 5.22
N ARG A 31 13.11 -3.42 4.57
CA ARG A 31 14.18 -4.20 5.22
C ARG A 31 13.64 -5.32 6.13
N LEU A 32 12.56 -5.97 5.67
CA LEU A 32 11.86 -7.01 6.42
C LEU A 32 12.81 -8.16 6.79
N GLN A 33 12.71 -8.60 8.04
CA GLN A 33 13.43 -9.78 8.53
C GLN A 33 12.49 -10.99 8.57
N PRO A 34 13.01 -12.21 8.43
CA PRO A 34 12.24 -13.42 8.72
C PRO A 34 11.62 -13.37 10.12
N GLY A 35 10.35 -13.73 10.23
CA GLY A 35 9.58 -13.64 11.47
C GLY A 35 8.86 -12.30 11.69
N ALA A 36 9.11 -11.28 10.88
CA ALA A 36 8.46 -9.98 11.00
C ALA A 36 6.95 -10.04 10.73
N THR A 37 6.20 -9.18 11.39
CA THR A 37 4.80 -8.89 11.09
C THR A 37 4.71 -7.62 10.24
N VAL A 38 4.08 -7.70 9.07
CA VAL A 38 3.92 -6.57 8.14
C VAL A 38 2.46 -6.28 7.83
N LEU A 39 2.09 -4.99 7.83
CA LEU A 39 0.77 -4.49 7.46
C LEU A 39 0.79 -3.99 6.00
N ASP A 40 -0.14 -4.46 5.17
CA ASP A 40 -0.37 -4.01 3.79
C ASP A 40 -1.76 -3.35 3.70
N VAL A 41 -1.81 -2.04 3.48
CA VAL A 41 -3.07 -1.28 3.47
C VAL A 41 -3.03 -0.03 2.58
N PRO A 42 -4.01 0.13 1.68
CA PRO A 42 -4.96 -0.90 1.24
C PRO A 42 -4.27 -1.97 0.40
N THR A 43 -4.60 -3.24 0.65
CA THR A 43 -3.94 -4.36 -0.05
C THR A 43 -4.47 -4.59 -1.47
N GLY A 44 -5.68 -4.12 -1.77
CA GLY A 44 -6.34 -4.34 -3.04
C GLY A 44 -6.52 -5.85 -3.33
N THR A 45 -6.12 -6.27 -4.52
CA THR A 45 -6.14 -7.68 -4.96
C THR A 45 -5.02 -8.53 -4.35
N GLY A 46 -4.26 -7.98 -3.39
CA GLY A 46 -3.17 -8.70 -2.73
C GLY A 46 -1.89 -8.82 -3.58
N ALA A 47 -1.65 -7.89 -4.50
CA ALA A 47 -0.48 -7.95 -5.39
C ALA A 47 0.87 -7.86 -4.65
N SER A 48 0.90 -7.27 -3.45
CA SER A 48 2.11 -7.21 -2.60
C SER A 48 2.33 -8.48 -1.77
N ILE A 49 1.27 -9.23 -1.48
CA ILE A 49 1.30 -10.37 -0.55
C ILE A 49 2.39 -11.40 -0.90
N PRO A 50 2.56 -11.87 -2.15
CA PRO A 50 3.59 -12.86 -2.48
C PRO A 50 5.00 -12.39 -2.11
N LEU A 51 5.31 -11.12 -2.39
CA LEU A 51 6.62 -10.54 -2.08
C LEU A 51 6.80 -10.34 -0.58
N LEU A 52 5.80 -9.79 0.11
CA LEU A 52 5.83 -9.63 1.56
C LEU A 52 6.03 -10.97 2.25
N ARG A 53 5.24 -11.98 1.87
CA ARG A 53 5.32 -13.34 2.40
C ARG A 53 6.71 -13.95 2.19
N SER A 54 7.32 -13.73 1.03
CA SER A 54 8.66 -14.22 0.75
C SER A 54 9.74 -13.58 1.63
N ARG A 55 9.56 -12.32 2.04
CA ARG A 55 10.51 -11.60 2.90
C ARG A 55 10.37 -11.97 4.37
N VAL A 56 9.12 -12.07 4.87
CA VAL A 56 8.89 -12.41 6.28
C VAL A 56 9.04 -13.91 6.57
N GLY A 57 8.99 -14.76 5.56
CA GLY A 57 9.14 -16.22 5.71
C GLY A 57 7.93 -16.88 6.37
N ALA A 58 8.02 -18.17 6.66
CA ALA A 58 6.94 -18.97 7.26
C ALA A 58 6.64 -18.56 8.71
N SER A 59 7.63 -18.09 9.45
CA SER A 59 7.49 -17.64 10.84
C SER A 59 6.99 -16.21 10.99
N GLY A 60 6.96 -15.43 9.89
CA GLY A 60 6.42 -14.07 9.89
C GLY A 60 4.93 -14.05 9.58
N ARG A 61 4.34 -12.84 9.60
CA ARG A 61 2.91 -12.64 9.39
C ARG A 61 2.65 -11.47 8.43
N VAL A 62 1.71 -11.62 7.52
CA VAL A 62 1.22 -10.54 6.66
C VAL A 62 -0.22 -10.23 7.05
N VAL A 63 -0.49 -9.01 7.49
CA VAL A 63 -1.85 -8.51 7.75
C VAL A 63 -2.23 -7.60 6.58
N ALA A 64 -3.16 -8.04 5.76
CA ALA A 64 -3.58 -7.39 4.53
C ALA A 64 -5.01 -6.85 4.67
N VAL A 65 -5.14 -5.52 4.64
CA VAL A 65 -6.40 -4.84 4.92
C VAL A 65 -6.92 -4.15 3.67
N ASP A 66 -8.20 -4.32 3.38
CA ASP A 66 -8.91 -3.57 2.35
C ASP A 66 -10.38 -3.36 2.73
N TYR A 67 -10.99 -2.31 2.18
CA TYR A 67 -12.41 -2.01 2.38
C TYR A 67 -13.30 -2.81 1.42
N SER A 68 -12.79 -3.21 0.26
CA SER A 68 -13.54 -3.85 -0.81
C SER A 68 -13.57 -5.36 -0.66
N PRO A 69 -14.74 -5.99 -0.43
CA PRO A 69 -14.86 -7.44 -0.38
C PRO A 69 -14.48 -8.10 -1.73
N GLY A 70 -14.72 -7.43 -2.87
CA GLY A 70 -14.33 -7.92 -4.19
C GLY A 70 -12.81 -7.96 -4.38
N MET A 71 -12.07 -6.96 -3.87
CA MET A 71 -10.61 -6.98 -3.84
C MET A 71 -10.08 -8.11 -2.95
N LEU A 72 -10.61 -8.22 -1.74
CA LEU A 72 -10.22 -9.27 -0.79
C LEU A 72 -10.56 -10.70 -1.28
N ALA A 73 -11.63 -10.88 -2.04
CA ALA A 73 -11.93 -12.18 -2.65
C ALA A 73 -10.81 -12.65 -3.60
N ARG A 74 -10.21 -11.71 -4.37
CA ARG A 74 -9.07 -12.01 -5.25
C ARG A 74 -7.79 -12.27 -4.45
N ALA A 75 -7.52 -11.45 -3.44
CA ALA A 75 -6.40 -11.68 -2.52
C ALA A 75 -6.52 -13.06 -1.87
N ARG A 76 -7.72 -13.44 -1.41
CA ARG A 76 -8.02 -14.75 -0.82
C ARG A 76 -7.74 -15.90 -1.76
N SER A 77 -8.13 -15.77 -3.03
CA SER A 77 -7.84 -16.80 -4.04
C SER A 77 -6.33 -17.05 -4.18
N LYS A 78 -5.52 -15.99 -4.18
CA LYS A 78 -4.05 -16.10 -4.23
C LYS A 78 -3.49 -16.80 -2.98
N VAL A 79 -3.96 -16.40 -1.80
CA VAL A 79 -3.53 -16.97 -0.51
C VAL A 79 -3.85 -18.46 -0.43
N VAL A 80 -5.09 -18.84 -0.80
CA VAL A 80 -5.55 -20.23 -0.78
C VAL A 80 -4.78 -21.09 -1.81
N GLN A 81 -4.63 -20.59 -3.05
CA GLN A 81 -3.89 -21.31 -4.08
C GLN A 81 -2.42 -21.55 -3.72
N ALA A 82 -1.82 -20.62 -2.99
CA ALA A 82 -0.43 -20.72 -2.54
C ALA A 82 -0.27 -21.50 -1.23
N GLY A 83 -1.36 -21.87 -0.54
CA GLY A 83 -1.34 -22.59 0.73
C GLY A 83 -0.71 -21.80 1.88
N TRP A 84 -0.87 -20.46 1.89
CA TRP A 84 -0.29 -19.64 2.95
C TRP A 84 -1.24 -19.56 4.15
N ASP A 85 -0.74 -19.91 5.31
CA ASP A 85 -1.44 -19.94 6.60
C ASP A 85 -1.13 -18.74 7.51
N ASN A 86 -0.13 -17.93 7.12
CA ASN A 86 0.34 -16.76 7.85
C ASN A 86 0.01 -15.43 7.16
N VAL A 87 -1.07 -15.41 6.38
CA VAL A 87 -1.60 -14.21 5.73
C VAL A 87 -3.04 -13.99 6.19
N ASP A 88 -3.27 -12.92 6.93
CA ASP A 88 -4.59 -12.51 7.39
C ASP A 88 -5.19 -11.47 6.45
N LEU A 89 -6.37 -11.76 5.93
CA LEU A 89 -7.15 -10.84 5.10
C LEU A 89 -8.26 -10.22 5.94
N VAL A 90 -8.19 -8.91 6.15
CA VAL A 90 -9.09 -8.15 7.02
C VAL A 90 -9.93 -7.20 6.18
N GLU A 91 -11.25 -7.39 6.18
CA GLU A 91 -12.19 -6.45 5.57
C GLU A 91 -12.48 -5.33 6.58
N ALA A 92 -11.95 -4.14 6.29
CA ALA A 92 -12.12 -3.00 7.18
C ALA A 92 -11.94 -1.66 6.48
N ASP A 93 -12.62 -0.66 7.04
CA ASP A 93 -12.34 0.74 6.75
C ASP A 93 -11.00 1.13 7.41
N ALA A 94 -10.02 1.50 6.60
CA ALA A 94 -8.69 1.86 7.09
C ALA A 94 -8.69 3.05 8.09
N ARG A 95 -9.75 3.87 8.12
CA ARG A 95 -9.95 4.91 9.14
C ARG A 95 -10.21 4.33 10.54
N LYS A 96 -10.59 3.06 10.62
CA LYS A 96 -10.90 2.34 11.87
C LYS A 96 -9.76 1.39 12.29
N LEU A 97 -8.63 1.43 11.60
CA LEU A 97 -7.48 0.60 11.95
C LEU A 97 -7.13 0.75 13.44
N SER A 98 -6.97 -0.38 14.11
CA SER A 98 -6.60 -0.49 15.52
C SER A 98 -5.88 -1.83 15.75
N ARG A 99 -5.22 -1.96 16.89
CA ARG A 99 -4.55 -3.21 17.29
C ARG A 99 -5.53 -4.39 17.34
N ASP A 100 -6.70 -4.16 17.90
CA ASP A 100 -7.75 -5.18 17.99
C ASP A 100 -8.23 -5.64 16.61
N LEU A 101 -8.41 -4.67 15.68
CA LEU A 101 -8.86 -4.97 14.34
C LEU A 101 -7.85 -5.79 13.53
N VAL A 102 -6.57 -5.47 13.66
CA VAL A 102 -5.49 -6.20 12.96
C VAL A 102 -5.01 -7.44 13.72
N GLY A 103 -5.51 -7.65 14.95
CA GLY A 103 -5.21 -8.83 15.76
C GLY A 103 -3.74 -8.96 16.17
N VAL A 104 -3.04 -7.82 16.35
CA VAL A 104 -1.63 -7.75 16.80
C VAL A 104 -1.39 -6.49 17.62
N ASP A 105 -0.47 -6.55 18.59
CA ASP A 105 -0.10 -5.42 19.45
C ASP A 105 0.70 -4.32 18.73
N GLY A 106 1.10 -4.60 17.50
CA GLY A 106 1.85 -3.70 16.64
C GLY A 106 2.55 -4.49 15.54
N VAL A 107 2.96 -3.80 14.50
CA VAL A 107 3.64 -4.40 13.35
C VAL A 107 5.08 -3.90 13.25
N ASP A 108 5.96 -4.72 12.70
CA ASP A 108 7.37 -4.39 12.49
C ASP A 108 7.58 -3.50 11.26
N ALA A 109 6.64 -3.58 10.31
CA ALA A 109 6.63 -2.71 9.15
C ALA A 109 5.23 -2.51 8.58
N ALA A 110 5.04 -1.44 7.81
CA ALA A 110 3.81 -1.19 7.05
C ALA A 110 4.10 -0.69 5.64
N ILE A 111 3.23 -1.04 4.70
CA ILE A 111 3.29 -0.57 3.32
C ILE A 111 1.94 -0.03 2.87
N CYS A 112 1.96 1.14 2.22
CA CYS A 112 0.82 1.73 1.53
C CYS A 112 1.17 1.89 0.06
N MET A 113 0.54 1.10 -0.80
CA MET A 113 0.82 1.12 -2.25
C MET A 113 -0.39 1.50 -3.07
N LEU A 114 -0.26 2.60 -3.85
CA LEU A 114 -1.26 3.03 -4.85
C LEU A 114 -2.68 3.16 -4.28
N GLY A 115 -2.81 3.55 -3.01
CA GLY A 115 -4.09 3.56 -2.33
C GLY A 115 -4.41 4.83 -1.57
N LEU A 116 -3.43 5.53 -1.03
CA LEU A 116 -3.69 6.73 -0.24
C LEU A 116 -4.24 7.89 -1.08
N THR A 117 -3.90 7.97 -2.35
CA THR A 117 -4.44 8.99 -3.28
C THR A 117 -5.92 8.82 -3.56
N VAL A 118 -6.49 7.61 -3.41
CA VAL A 118 -7.93 7.34 -3.61
C VAL A 118 -8.75 7.49 -2.34
N VAL A 119 -8.14 7.46 -1.17
CA VAL A 119 -8.85 7.58 0.12
C VAL A 119 -9.05 9.05 0.47
N PRO A 120 -10.30 9.55 0.65
CA PRO A 120 -10.53 10.95 1.02
C PRO A 120 -9.83 11.36 2.32
N ALA A 121 -9.90 10.54 3.36
CA ALA A 121 -9.30 10.77 4.68
C ALA A 121 -7.87 10.18 4.79
N TRP A 122 -7.06 10.27 3.74
CA TRP A 122 -5.77 9.60 3.64
C TRP A 122 -4.78 9.97 4.76
N ARG A 123 -4.81 11.19 5.28
CA ARG A 123 -3.95 11.61 6.41
C ARG A 123 -4.32 10.88 7.70
N GLU A 124 -5.61 10.70 7.95
CA GLU A 124 -6.09 9.93 9.10
C GLU A 124 -5.68 8.45 8.95
N VAL A 125 -5.88 7.88 7.76
CA VAL A 125 -5.47 6.50 7.47
C VAL A 125 -3.97 6.33 7.66
N PHE A 126 -3.15 7.24 7.11
CA PHE A 126 -1.71 7.22 7.32
C PHE A 126 -1.36 7.24 8.81
N GLN A 127 -1.98 8.14 9.59
CA GLN A 127 -1.70 8.24 11.03
C GLN A 127 -2.06 6.93 11.76
N ARG A 128 -3.18 6.29 11.44
CA ARG A 128 -3.54 4.98 11.99
C ARG A 128 -2.49 3.91 11.68
N VAL A 129 -2.00 3.89 10.43
CA VAL A 129 -0.91 2.98 10.03
C VAL A 129 0.36 3.27 10.81
N PHE A 130 0.75 4.54 10.90
CA PHE A 130 1.94 4.97 11.63
C PHE A 130 1.87 4.56 13.12
N ASP A 131 0.71 4.72 13.75
CA ASP A 131 0.51 4.39 15.16
C ASP A 131 0.64 2.87 15.42
N LEU A 132 0.23 2.03 14.46
CA LEU A 132 0.34 0.58 14.55
C LEU A 132 1.78 0.05 14.39
N VAL A 133 2.65 0.79 13.70
CA VAL A 133 4.05 0.39 13.57
C VAL A 133 4.77 0.61 14.90
N ARG A 134 5.57 -0.37 15.32
CA ARG A 134 6.39 -0.29 16.55
C ARG A 134 7.50 0.75 16.40
N PRO A 135 7.99 1.37 17.49
CA PRO A 135 9.23 2.14 17.45
C PRO A 135 10.37 1.31 16.83
N GLY A 136 11.14 1.93 15.94
CA GLY A 136 12.17 1.26 15.14
C GLY A 136 11.65 0.51 13.91
N GLY A 137 10.32 0.34 13.77
CA GLY A 137 9.71 -0.28 12.60
C GLY A 137 9.75 0.62 11.36
N ARG A 138 9.63 0.03 10.17
CA ARG A 138 9.73 0.75 8.90
C ARG A 138 8.39 0.89 8.20
N ILE A 139 8.21 2.03 7.53
CA ILE A 139 7.01 2.33 6.74
C ILE A 139 7.46 2.70 5.33
N ALA A 140 6.77 2.16 4.32
CA ALA A 140 6.92 2.57 2.93
C ALA A 140 5.59 3.05 2.35
N VAL A 141 5.62 4.18 1.67
CA VAL A 141 4.49 4.74 0.92
C VAL A 141 4.91 4.85 -0.53
N MET A 142 4.12 4.29 -1.45
CA MET A 142 4.31 4.43 -2.88
C MET A 142 3.01 4.89 -3.53
N ASP A 143 3.06 6.00 -4.25
CA ASP A 143 1.92 6.46 -5.03
C ASP A 143 2.35 7.27 -6.26
N LEU A 144 1.40 7.54 -7.13
CA LEU A 144 1.61 8.33 -8.33
C LEU A 144 1.37 9.81 -8.04
N TYR A 145 2.30 10.66 -8.44
CA TYR A 145 2.25 12.09 -8.24
C TYR A 145 2.39 12.84 -9.57
N LEU A 146 1.43 13.73 -9.82
CA LEU A 146 1.44 14.65 -10.94
C LEU A 146 1.71 16.07 -10.42
N ASP A 147 2.90 16.60 -10.67
CA ASP A 147 3.34 17.91 -10.15
C ASP A 147 2.68 19.14 -10.82
N GLY A 148 1.76 18.90 -11.76
CA GLY A 148 1.00 19.93 -12.48
C GLY A 148 1.81 20.71 -13.52
N LYS A 149 3.13 20.58 -13.55
CA LYS A 149 4.00 21.32 -14.46
C LYS A 149 4.21 20.62 -15.82
N ARG A 150 3.99 19.32 -15.89
CA ARG A 150 4.25 18.47 -17.06
C ARG A 150 3.04 17.78 -17.65
N THR A 151 1.91 17.78 -16.95
CA THR A 151 0.70 17.09 -17.41
C THR A 151 -0.35 18.08 -17.87
N SER A 152 -0.83 17.88 -19.06
CA SER A 152 -2.06 18.53 -19.52
C SER A 152 -3.18 18.19 -18.53
N GLY A 153 -4.10 19.12 -18.28
CA GLY A 153 -5.28 18.91 -17.42
C GLY A 153 -6.06 17.64 -17.77
N VAL A 154 -5.88 17.10 -18.97
CA VAL A 154 -6.45 15.85 -19.48
C VAL A 154 -5.98 14.62 -18.68
N ALA A 155 -4.67 14.49 -18.39
CA ALA A 155 -4.17 13.34 -17.63
C ALA A 155 -4.69 13.32 -16.19
N ASN A 156 -4.72 14.49 -15.53
CA ASN A 156 -5.27 14.60 -14.19
C ASN A 156 -6.78 14.32 -14.16
N THR A 157 -7.53 14.77 -15.19
CA THR A 157 -8.96 14.47 -15.33
C THR A 157 -9.18 12.98 -15.53
N TYR A 158 -8.34 12.32 -16.33
CA TYR A 158 -8.37 10.88 -16.54
C TYR A 158 -8.16 10.10 -15.22
N TYR A 159 -7.13 10.45 -14.43
CA TYR A 159 -6.88 9.82 -13.12
C TYR A 159 -8.03 10.06 -12.13
N ARG A 160 -8.60 11.26 -12.11
CA ARG A 160 -9.74 11.56 -11.22
C ARG A 160 -11.01 10.82 -11.62
N LEU A 161 -11.29 10.70 -12.92
CA LEU A 161 -12.51 10.05 -13.40
C LEU A 161 -12.43 8.53 -13.40
N LEU A 162 -11.29 7.95 -13.76
CA LEU A 162 -11.13 6.51 -13.88
C LEU A 162 -10.61 5.84 -12.61
N ALA A 163 -9.61 6.42 -11.96
CA ALA A 163 -9.02 5.85 -10.75
C ALA A 163 -9.60 6.46 -9.46
N GLN A 164 -10.45 7.49 -9.56
CA GLN A 164 -10.92 8.28 -8.41
C GLN A 164 -9.77 8.80 -7.52
N ALA A 165 -8.57 8.87 -8.08
CA ALA A 165 -7.34 9.23 -7.39
C ALA A 165 -7.06 10.74 -7.55
N ASP A 166 -6.67 11.40 -6.46
CA ASP A 166 -6.11 12.74 -6.53
C ASP A 166 -4.58 12.66 -6.54
N SER A 167 -4.03 12.55 -7.75
CA SER A 167 -2.58 12.42 -7.98
C SER A 167 -1.76 13.66 -7.64
N ARG A 168 -2.38 14.76 -7.16
CA ARG A 168 -1.69 15.94 -6.63
C ARG A 168 -1.41 15.83 -5.13
N ARG A 169 -1.99 14.82 -4.46
CA ARG A 169 -1.75 14.58 -3.04
C ARG A 169 -0.33 14.08 -2.84
N ARG A 170 0.36 14.69 -1.91
CA ARG A 170 1.69 14.28 -1.46
C ARG A 170 1.56 13.35 -0.27
N VAL A 171 1.10 12.13 -0.54
CA VAL A 171 0.72 11.15 0.49
C VAL A 171 1.91 10.66 1.34
N TRP A 172 3.13 10.95 0.94
CA TRP A 172 4.37 10.65 1.69
C TRP A 172 4.77 11.75 2.68
N GLU A 173 4.19 12.98 2.59
CA GLU A 173 4.57 14.09 3.49
C GLU A 173 4.45 13.73 4.97
N PRO A 174 3.35 13.12 5.46
CA PRO A 174 3.26 12.79 6.88
C PRO A 174 4.34 11.79 7.33
N LEU A 175 4.81 10.91 6.43
CA LEU A 175 5.94 10.02 6.73
C LEU A 175 7.24 10.83 6.82
N ALA A 176 7.46 11.75 5.88
CA ALA A 176 8.65 12.59 5.88
C ALA A 176 8.74 13.53 7.10
N GLU A 177 7.60 13.94 7.64
CA GLU A 177 7.51 14.81 8.82
C GLU A 177 7.77 14.06 10.14
N GLN A 178 7.44 12.76 10.21
CA GLN A 178 7.39 12.00 11.46
C GLN A 178 8.49 10.93 11.57
N ALA A 179 9.01 10.43 10.45
CA ALA A 179 10.01 9.36 10.43
C ALA A 179 11.43 9.88 10.34
N ARG A 180 12.38 9.02 10.72
CA ARG A 180 13.82 9.21 10.49
C ARG A 180 14.34 8.25 9.42
N ASP A 181 15.59 8.40 9.03
CA ASP A 181 16.26 7.55 8.01
C ASP A 181 15.45 7.44 6.72
N LEU A 182 15.01 8.60 6.22
CA LEU A 182 14.18 8.69 5.02
C LEU A 182 14.95 8.29 3.76
N GLU A 183 14.34 7.46 2.96
CA GLU A 183 14.80 7.07 1.64
C GLU A 183 13.72 7.38 0.62
N THR A 184 14.10 8.00 -0.50
CA THR A 184 13.16 8.37 -1.57
C THR A 184 13.68 7.84 -2.90
N VAL A 185 12.81 7.18 -3.65
CA VAL A 185 13.06 6.70 -5.01
C VAL A 185 11.97 7.21 -5.94
N ASP A 186 12.38 7.87 -7.00
CA ASP A 186 11.49 8.44 -8.00
C ASP A 186 11.67 7.75 -9.35
N HIS A 187 10.58 7.36 -9.96
CA HIS A 187 10.55 6.87 -11.33
C HIS A 187 9.67 7.75 -12.21
N ASN A 188 10.14 8.09 -13.41
CA ASN A 188 9.33 8.81 -14.39
C ASN A 188 8.11 7.99 -14.78
N TRP A 189 6.93 8.59 -14.72
CA TRP A 189 5.66 7.94 -15.02
C TRP A 189 4.73 8.87 -15.81
N PHE A 190 4.46 8.57 -17.08
CA PHE A 190 3.48 9.24 -17.97
C PHE A 190 3.21 10.73 -17.66
N GLY A 191 4.27 11.54 -17.53
CA GLY A 191 4.17 12.97 -17.23
C GLY A 191 4.10 13.32 -15.74
N GLY A 192 4.27 12.35 -14.86
CA GLY A 192 4.42 12.49 -13.42
C GLY A 192 5.55 11.64 -12.89
N VAL A 193 5.45 11.30 -11.62
CA VAL A 193 6.44 10.51 -10.88
C VAL A 193 5.72 9.41 -10.11
N ALA A 194 6.21 8.18 -10.22
CA ALA A 194 5.92 7.14 -9.25
C ALA A 194 6.94 7.30 -8.11
N ARG A 195 6.51 7.79 -6.95
CA ARG A 195 7.36 8.09 -5.81
C ARG A 195 7.21 7.06 -4.73
N ILE A 196 8.34 6.54 -4.29
CA ILE A 196 8.45 5.67 -3.12
C ILE A 196 9.17 6.46 -2.04
N VAL A 197 8.60 6.53 -0.85
CA VAL A 197 9.25 7.08 0.34
C VAL A 197 9.16 6.05 1.45
N ALA A 198 10.31 5.72 2.04
CA ALA A 198 10.37 4.85 3.21
C ALA A 198 11.11 5.54 4.36
N GLY A 199 10.75 5.20 5.58
CA GLY A 199 11.37 5.76 6.78
C GLY A 199 11.15 4.89 8.00
N THR A 200 11.91 5.17 9.05
CA THR A 200 11.88 4.46 10.35
C THR A 200 11.07 5.26 11.35
N LYS A 201 10.10 4.64 12.01
CA LYS A 201 9.40 5.25 13.14
C LYS A 201 10.38 5.46 14.30
N PRO A 202 10.46 6.66 14.89
CA PRO A 202 11.32 6.94 16.06
C PRO A 202 11.04 6.05 17.26
#